data_5005fc363265efe65d1f887377e1caed
#
_entry.id   5005fc363265efe65d1f887377e1caed
#
_cell.length_a   1.000
_cell.length_b   1.000
_cell.length_c   1.000
_cell.angle_alpha   90.00
_cell.angle_beta   90.00
_cell.angle_gamma   90.00
#
_symmetry.space_group_name_H-M   'P 1'
#
loop_
_entity.id
_entity.type
_entity.pdbx_description
1 polymer ?
#
loop_
_entity_poly.entity_id
_entity_poly.type
_entity_poly.pdbx_seq_one_letter_code
_entity_poly.pdbx_strand_id
1 'polypeptide(L)'
;GKYTVTYNVSDNCGSESEVQRTVKVVAPMSDDAVNPGDKVVYLTFDDGPGPYTEKLLDILDRYNVKATFFVTNGKPDYQNLIAQEAQRGHTVAIHSASHDYAKIYQSVDAYFADFDEMNSIITAQTGKAADLVRFPGGSSNTISKTYCYGIMSQLVCAVEERGFRYCDWNVSSGDAGGTTSTSQVVANVIAGIKSNNVSVVLQHDIKNFSVDAVEQIIQWGLSEGYTFLPMTSTTPMSHHGVNN
;
A
#
# COMPACT_ATOMS: atom_id res chain seq x y z
N GLY A 1 -10.91 6.41 -23.05
CA GLY A 1 -11.33 7.53 -23.91
C GLY A 1 -11.63 8.77 -23.10
N LYS A 2 -11.57 9.94 -23.73
CA LYS A 2 -12.02 11.20 -23.13
C LYS A 2 -13.44 11.48 -23.60
N TYR A 3 -14.32 11.80 -22.66
CA TYR A 3 -15.72 12.17 -22.92
C TYR A 3 -15.98 13.53 -22.30
N THR A 4 -16.69 14.39 -23.02
CA THR A 4 -17.19 15.65 -22.47
C THR A 4 -18.65 15.47 -22.08
N VAL A 5 -18.95 15.71 -20.81
CA VAL A 5 -20.33 15.77 -20.32
C VAL A 5 -20.70 17.24 -20.19
N THR A 6 -21.74 17.65 -20.90
CA THR A 6 -22.26 19.01 -20.87
C THR A 6 -23.52 19.05 -20.00
N TYR A 7 -23.54 19.97 -19.06
CA TYR A 7 -24.70 20.26 -18.22
C TYR A 7 -25.29 21.59 -18.65
N ASN A 8 -26.51 21.56 -19.12
CA ASN A 8 -27.24 22.78 -19.48
C ASN A 8 -28.30 23.05 -18.41
N VAL A 9 -28.32 24.26 -17.91
CA VAL A 9 -29.32 24.73 -16.97
C VAL A 9 -29.97 25.98 -17.56
N SER A 10 -31.30 25.98 -17.64
CA SER A 10 -32.10 27.17 -18.01
C SER A 10 -32.97 27.60 -16.85
N ASP A 11 -33.08 28.89 -16.62
CA ASP A 11 -34.02 29.47 -15.68
C ASP A 11 -35.39 29.74 -16.33
N ASN A 12 -36.38 30.09 -15.52
CA ASN A 12 -37.72 30.40 -16.02
C ASN A 12 -37.81 31.73 -16.79
N CYS A 13 -36.68 32.47 -16.87
CA CYS A 13 -36.59 33.73 -17.59
C CYS A 13 -35.86 33.57 -18.93
N GLY A 14 -35.49 32.32 -19.30
CA GLY A 14 -34.79 32.01 -20.55
C GLY A 14 -33.30 32.25 -20.55
N SER A 15 -32.69 32.46 -19.37
CA SER A 15 -31.24 32.51 -19.25
C SER A 15 -30.71 31.06 -19.23
N GLU A 16 -29.70 30.81 -20.07
CA GLU A 16 -29.08 29.50 -20.16
C GLU A 16 -27.63 29.55 -19.62
N SER A 17 -27.22 28.53 -18.93
CA SER A 17 -25.83 28.33 -18.50
C SER A 17 -25.39 26.92 -18.87
N GLU A 18 -24.19 26.82 -19.44
CA GLU A 18 -23.57 25.56 -19.81
C GLU A 18 -22.30 25.36 -18.98
N VAL A 19 -22.15 24.16 -18.40
CA VAL A 19 -20.92 23.73 -17.73
C VAL A 19 -20.49 22.42 -18.35
N GLN A 20 -19.24 22.35 -18.78
CA GLN A 20 -18.65 21.15 -19.35
C GLN A 20 -17.71 20.50 -18.34
N ARG A 21 -17.77 19.17 -18.24
CA ARG A 21 -16.85 18.34 -17.50
C ARG A 21 -16.22 17.31 -18.45
N THR A 22 -14.91 17.27 -18.48
CA THR A 22 -14.20 16.18 -19.15
C THR A 22 -14.15 14.95 -18.23
N VAL A 23 -14.69 13.83 -18.71
CA VAL A 23 -14.57 12.53 -18.08
C VAL A 23 -13.57 11.72 -18.89
N LYS A 24 -12.46 11.32 -18.27
CA LYS A 24 -11.48 10.43 -18.87
C LYS A 24 -11.78 9.01 -18.39
N VAL A 25 -12.25 8.15 -19.30
CA VAL A 25 -12.37 6.71 -19.04
C VAL A 25 -11.08 6.08 -19.50
N VAL A 26 -10.27 5.64 -18.56
CA VAL A 26 -9.10 4.78 -18.82
C VAL A 26 -9.58 3.33 -18.85
N ALA A 27 -9.05 2.54 -19.77
CA ALA A 27 -9.20 1.10 -19.67
C ALA A 27 -8.53 0.67 -18.35
N PRO A 28 -9.10 -0.26 -17.57
CA PRO A 28 -8.35 -0.87 -16.50
C PRO A 28 -7.04 -1.37 -17.11
N MET A 29 -5.92 -1.18 -16.41
CA MET A 29 -4.66 -1.80 -16.81
C MET A 29 -4.98 -3.28 -17.05
N SER A 30 -4.52 -3.82 -18.18
CA SER A 30 -4.68 -5.26 -18.44
C SER A 30 -4.20 -5.99 -17.20
N ASP A 31 -5.05 -6.81 -16.62
CA ASP A 31 -4.71 -7.55 -15.41
C ASP A 31 -3.77 -8.69 -15.82
N ASP A 32 -2.50 -8.31 -16.06
CA ASP A 32 -1.41 -9.27 -16.30
C ASP A 32 -1.05 -10.02 -15.01
N ALA A 33 -1.95 -10.00 -14.01
CA ALA A 33 -1.78 -10.67 -12.74
C ALA A 33 -1.58 -12.18 -12.98
N VAL A 34 -0.43 -12.65 -12.57
CA VAL A 34 -0.12 -14.07 -12.60
C VAL A 34 -0.79 -14.74 -11.41
N ASN A 35 -1.58 -15.78 -11.66
CA ASN A 35 -2.15 -16.57 -10.56
C ASN A 35 -1.00 -17.13 -9.69
N PRO A 36 -0.89 -16.71 -8.43
CA PRO A 36 0.23 -17.11 -7.57
C PRO A 36 0.13 -18.56 -7.09
N GLY A 37 -0.97 -19.25 -7.38
CA GLY A 37 -1.30 -20.57 -6.83
C GLY A 37 -2.14 -20.52 -5.57
N ASP A 38 -2.18 -21.64 -4.87
CA ASP A 38 -2.93 -21.81 -3.63
C ASP A 38 -2.03 -21.58 -2.39
N LYS A 39 -2.65 -21.17 -1.27
CA LYS A 39 -1.97 -20.98 0.01
C LYS A 39 -0.77 -20.02 -0.09
N VAL A 40 -0.97 -18.85 -0.68
CA VAL A 40 0.05 -17.83 -0.82
C VAL A 40 -0.14 -16.70 0.19
N VAL A 41 0.94 -16.28 0.81
CA VAL A 41 0.99 -15.17 1.78
C VAL A 41 2.00 -14.12 1.31
N TYR A 42 1.53 -12.91 1.18
CA TYR A 42 2.35 -11.71 1.03
C TYR A 42 2.40 -11.00 2.38
N LEU A 43 3.54 -11.10 3.09
CA LEU A 43 3.79 -10.29 4.26
C LEU A 43 4.13 -8.88 3.80
N THR A 44 3.40 -7.89 4.28
CA THR A 44 3.64 -6.49 3.94
C THR A 44 3.79 -5.64 5.19
N PHE A 45 4.75 -4.71 5.17
CA PHE A 45 5.10 -3.86 6.29
C PHE A 45 5.04 -2.40 5.88
N ASP A 46 4.29 -1.60 6.61
CA ASP A 46 4.09 -0.18 6.37
C ASP A 46 4.87 0.68 7.39
N ASP A 47 5.07 1.96 7.06
CA ASP A 47 5.65 3.02 7.89
C ASP A 47 7.16 2.93 8.14
N GLY A 48 7.82 1.84 7.80
CA GLY A 48 9.27 1.69 7.92
C GLY A 48 10.07 2.54 6.90
N PRO A 49 11.39 2.40 6.95
CA PRO A 49 12.15 1.65 7.94
C PRO A 49 12.21 2.32 9.32
N GLY A 50 12.50 1.53 10.35
CA GLY A 50 12.56 1.99 11.72
C GLY A 50 13.46 1.12 12.62
N PRO A 51 13.41 1.31 13.94
CA PRO A 51 14.34 0.67 14.89
C PRO A 51 14.23 -0.87 14.94
N TYR A 52 13.19 -1.45 14.39
CA TYR A 52 12.97 -2.90 14.42
C TYR A 52 13.09 -3.54 13.03
N THR A 53 13.29 -2.75 11.97
CA THR A 53 13.39 -3.23 10.58
C THR A 53 14.55 -4.19 10.40
N GLU A 54 15.74 -3.89 10.94
CA GLU A 54 16.90 -4.80 10.85
C GLU A 54 16.62 -6.17 11.49
N LYS A 55 16.00 -6.19 12.67
CA LYS A 55 15.55 -7.42 13.33
C LYS A 55 14.56 -8.20 12.47
N LEU A 56 13.62 -7.50 11.83
CA LEU A 56 12.67 -8.12 10.91
C LEU A 56 13.38 -8.75 9.70
N LEU A 57 14.32 -8.04 9.09
CA LEU A 57 15.12 -8.55 7.98
C LEU A 57 15.88 -9.83 8.35
N ASP A 58 16.46 -9.88 9.55
CA ASP A 58 17.16 -11.06 10.05
C ASP A 58 16.22 -12.26 10.28
N ILE A 59 14.98 -12.01 10.74
CA ILE A 59 13.94 -13.05 10.85
C ILE A 59 13.60 -13.59 9.45
N LEU A 60 13.31 -12.71 8.49
CA LEU A 60 12.94 -13.09 7.13
C LEU A 60 14.05 -13.90 6.44
N ASP A 61 15.31 -13.50 6.60
CA ASP A 61 16.46 -14.22 6.04
C ASP A 61 16.64 -15.62 6.65
N ARG A 62 16.42 -15.76 7.97
CA ARG A 62 16.53 -17.05 8.67
C ARG A 62 15.63 -18.12 8.07
N TYR A 63 14.46 -17.73 7.60
CA TYR A 63 13.47 -18.63 6.99
C TYR A 63 13.47 -18.58 5.45
N ASN A 64 14.39 -17.80 4.85
CA ASN A 64 14.42 -17.55 3.41
C ASN A 64 13.08 -17.06 2.86
N VAL A 65 12.36 -16.23 3.63
CA VAL A 65 11.10 -15.61 3.26
C VAL A 65 11.37 -14.20 2.73
N LYS A 66 10.67 -13.82 1.66
CA LYS A 66 10.73 -12.45 1.13
C LYS A 66 9.39 -11.76 1.37
N ALA A 67 9.46 -10.46 1.62
CA ALA A 67 8.32 -9.62 1.99
C ALA A 67 8.28 -8.35 1.14
N THR A 68 7.29 -7.50 1.36
CA THR A 68 7.14 -6.19 0.73
C THR A 68 7.10 -5.11 1.79
N PHE A 69 7.89 -4.07 1.62
CA PHE A 69 7.98 -2.92 2.50
C PHE A 69 7.41 -1.69 1.80
N PHE A 70 6.35 -1.11 2.35
CA PHE A 70 5.80 0.17 1.92
C PHE A 70 6.42 1.26 2.79
N VAL A 71 7.48 1.88 2.26
CA VAL A 71 8.40 2.69 3.05
C VAL A 71 7.99 4.16 3.14
N THR A 72 8.43 4.81 4.22
CA THR A 72 8.30 6.24 4.46
C THR A 72 9.65 6.89 4.74
N ASN A 73 9.70 8.23 4.76
CA ASN A 73 10.85 9.00 5.24
C ASN A 73 10.63 9.56 6.66
N GLY A 74 9.68 8.99 7.40
CA GLY A 74 9.35 9.44 8.76
C GLY A 74 10.47 9.26 9.79
N LYS A 75 11.48 8.42 9.50
CA LYS A 75 12.65 8.17 10.35
C LYS A 75 13.94 8.17 9.53
N PRO A 76 14.46 9.35 9.15
CA PRO A 76 15.60 9.47 8.24
C PRO A 76 16.88 8.75 8.70
N ASP A 77 17.07 8.56 9.99
CA ASP A 77 18.23 7.85 10.57
C ASP A 77 18.27 6.37 10.15
N TYR A 78 17.16 5.80 9.73
CA TYR A 78 17.02 4.41 9.27
C TYR A 78 16.92 4.28 7.75
N GLN A 79 16.99 5.38 7.00
CA GLN A 79 16.76 5.40 5.54
C GLN A 79 17.69 4.45 4.77
N ASN A 80 18.90 4.20 5.27
CA ASN A 80 19.84 3.26 4.70
C ASN A 80 19.35 1.79 4.71
N LEU A 81 18.36 1.46 5.55
CA LEU A 81 17.76 0.13 5.57
C LEU A 81 16.92 -0.16 4.33
N ILE A 82 16.43 0.86 3.62
CA ILE A 82 15.75 0.71 2.32
C ILE A 82 16.67 -0.03 1.31
N ALA A 83 17.96 0.33 1.28
CA ALA A 83 18.92 -0.38 0.44
C ALA A 83 19.09 -1.85 0.88
N GLN A 84 19.10 -2.12 2.19
CA GLN A 84 19.22 -3.48 2.71
C GLN A 84 17.98 -4.33 2.42
N GLU A 85 16.78 -3.77 2.52
CA GLU A 85 15.53 -4.43 2.12
C GLU A 85 15.62 -4.92 0.68
N ALA A 86 16.02 -4.05 -0.25
CA ALA A 86 16.18 -4.41 -1.65
C ALA A 86 17.32 -5.42 -1.89
N GLN A 87 18.49 -5.24 -1.25
CA GLN A 87 19.64 -6.13 -1.40
C GLN A 87 19.38 -7.55 -0.88
N ARG A 88 18.55 -7.68 0.17
CA ARG A 88 18.10 -8.97 0.70
C ARG A 88 16.95 -9.59 -0.12
N GLY A 89 16.55 -8.96 -1.24
CA GLY A 89 15.57 -9.50 -2.20
C GLY A 89 14.11 -9.28 -1.82
N HIS A 90 13.84 -8.32 -0.95
CA HIS A 90 12.50 -7.86 -0.66
C HIS A 90 12.04 -6.84 -1.69
N THR A 91 10.72 -6.67 -1.83
CA THR A 91 10.16 -5.59 -2.62
C THR A 91 10.08 -4.32 -1.77
N VAL A 92 10.63 -3.24 -2.30
CA VAL A 92 10.48 -1.89 -1.73
C VAL A 92 9.45 -1.14 -2.54
N ALA A 93 8.46 -0.58 -1.88
CA ALA A 93 7.31 0.08 -2.45
C ALA A 93 7.04 1.43 -1.76
N ILE A 94 6.28 2.30 -2.40
CA ILE A 94 5.99 3.63 -1.88
C ILE A 94 4.84 3.56 -0.87
N HIS A 95 5.03 4.15 0.32
CA HIS A 95 3.92 4.51 1.20
C HIS A 95 3.68 6.02 1.14
N SER A 96 4.62 6.81 1.61
CA SER A 96 4.59 8.27 1.61
C SER A 96 5.95 8.80 2.08
N ALA A 97 6.39 9.98 1.68
CA ALA A 97 7.55 10.57 2.29
C ALA A 97 7.24 11.09 3.70
N SER A 98 6.14 11.82 3.87
CA SER A 98 5.80 12.48 5.14
C SER A 98 4.82 11.72 6.03
N HIS A 99 3.96 10.88 5.45
CA HIS A 99 2.80 10.25 6.11
C HIS A 99 1.88 11.27 6.82
N ASP A 100 1.85 12.51 6.36
CA ASP A 100 1.02 13.57 6.91
C ASP A 100 -0.27 13.70 6.10
N TYR A 101 -1.38 13.19 6.64
CA TYR A 101 -2.69 13.22 5.97
C TYR A 101 -3.12 14.64 5.60
N ALA A 102 -2.83 15.64 6.45
CA ALA A 102 -3.18 17.03 6.19
C ALA A 102 -2.39 17.60 5.01
N LYS A 103 -1.19 17.10 4.75
CA LYS A 103 -0.35 17.48 3.61
C LYS A 103 -0.76 16.71 2.35
N ILE A 104 -0.78 15.38 2.41
CA ILE A 104 -0.90 14.54 1.22
C ILE A 104 -2.30 14.49 0.62
N TYR A 105 -3.35 14.68 1.41
CA TYR A 105 -4.73 14.59 0.94
C TYR A 105 -5.40 15.93 0.65
N GLN A 106 -4.65 17.04 0.58
CA GLN A 106 -5.18 18.34 0.19
C GLN A 106 -5.55 18.41 -1.30
N SER A 107 -4.76 17.76 -2.15
CA SER A 107 -4.97 17.72 -3.61
C SER A 107 -4.19 16.58 -4.24
N VAL A 108 -4.51 16.26 -5.48
CA VAL A 108 -3.76 15.28 -6.28
C VAL A 108 -2.29 15.71 -6.43
N ASP A 109 -2.03 17.00 -6.66
CA ASP A 109 -0.67 17.52 -6.80
C ASP A 109 0.12 17.42 -5.50
N ALA A 110 -0.52 17.71 -4.35
CA ALA A 110 0.12 17.57 -3.03
C ALA A 110 0.48 16.12 -2.72
N TYR A 111 -0.41 15.18 -3.06
CA TYR A 111 -0.13 13.75 -2.93
C TYR A 111 1.08 13.34 -3.77
N PHE A 112 1.11 13.74 -5.04
CA PHE A 112 2.19 13.34 -5.93
C PHE A 112 3.52 14.05 -5.64
N ALA A 113 3.53 15.22 -5.05
CA ALA A 113 4.76 15.83 -4.57
C ALA A 113 5.43 14.99 -3.47
N ASP A 114 4.65 14.48 -2.51
CA ASP A 114 5.11 13.59 -1.44
C ASP A 114 5.49 12.19 -1.97
N PHE A 115 4.70 11.66 -2.89
CA PHE A 115 4.95 10.40 -3.59
C PHE A 115 6.27 10.44 -4.38
N ASP A 116 6.48 11.49 -5.18
CA ASP A 116 7.67 11.63 -6.04
C ASP A 116 8.94 11.83 -5.18
N GLU A 117 8.82 12.51 -4.02
CA GLU A 117 9.88 12.60 -3.01
C GLU A 117 10.27 11.19 -2.51
N MET A 118 9.30 10.36 -2.11
CA MET A 118 9.59 9.01 -1.62
C MET A 118 10.18 8.12 -2.71
N ASN A 119 9.64 8.18 -3.93
CA ASN A 119 10.16 7.41 -5.05
C ASN A 119 11.60 7.81 -5.42
N SER A 120 11.95 9.08 -5.27
CA SER A 120 13.32 9.57 -5.44
C SER A 120 14.26 8.99 -4.39
N ILE A 121 13.83 8.93 -3.13
CA ILE A 121 14.58 8.30 -2.02
C ILE A 121 14.80 6.81 -2.31
N ILE A 122 13.74 6.08 -2.67
CA ILE A 122 13.82 4.65 -3.02
C ILE A 122 14.82 4.46 -4.17
N THR A 123 14.72 5.26 -5.23
CA THR A 123 15.61 5.18 -6.38
C THR A 123 17.07 5.44 -5.98
N ALA A 124 17.33 6.42 -5.14
CA ALA A 124 18.67 6.72 -4.65
C ALA A 124 19.26 5.58 -3.80
N GLN A 125 18.45 4.89 -3.00
CA GLN A 125 18.88 3.81 -2.12
C GLN A 125 19.01 2.45 -2.84
N THR A 126 18.16 2.19 -3.83
CA THR A 126 18.05 0.85 -4.46
C THR A 126 18.55 0.81 -5.90
N GLY A 127 18.74 1.95 -6.53
CA GLY A 127 19.08 2.06 -7.97
C GLY A 127 17.87 1.84 -8.90
N LYS A 128 16.66 1.60 -8.36
CA LYS A 128 15.45 1.33 -9.12
C LYS A 128 14.26 2.10 -8.54
N ALA A 129 13.42 2.68 -9.40
CA ALA A 129 12.13 3.23 -8.99
C ALA A 129 11.18 2.11 -8.53
N ALA A 130 10.27 2.44 -7.61
CA ALA A 130 9.23 1.51 -7.19
C ALA A 130 8.17 1.31 -8.28
N ASP A 131 7.50 0.16 -8.22
CA ASP A 131 6.38 -0.19 -9.11
C ASP A 131 5.04 -0.18 -8.36
N LEU A 132 5.09 -0.29 -7.02
CA LEU A 132 3.95 -0.47 -6.15
C LEU A 132 3.81 0.69 -5.17
N VAL A 133 2.56 0.95 -4.77
CA VAL A 133 2.22 1.95 -3.76
C VAL A 133 1.11 1.44 -2.84
N ARG A 134 1.12 1.88 -1.59
CA ARG A 134 -0.02 1.77 -0.67
C ARG A 134 -0.34 3.16 -0.13
N PHE A 135 -1.61 3.53 -0.23
CA PHE A 135 -2.07 4.82 0.31
C PHE A 135 -2.02 4.82 1.84
N PRO A 136 -1.51 5.87 2.49
CA PRO A 136 -1.66 6.03 3.94
C PRO A 136 -3.10 5.86 4.41
N GLY A 137 -3.33 4.86 5.30
CA GLY A 137 -4.66 4.46 5.74
C GLY A 137 -5.46 3.60 4.77
N GLY A 138 -4.88 3.23 3.62
CA GLY A 138 -5.53 2.44 2.56
C GLY A 138 -6.46 3.25 1.66
N SER A 139 -6.87 2.66 0.53
CA SER A 139 -7.79 3.31 -0.41
C SER A 139 -9.18 3.55 0.16
N SER A 140 -9.56 2.83 1.21
CA SER A 140 -10.85 2.95 1.92
C SER A 140 -10.82 3.92 3.11
N ASN A 141 -9.71 4.63 3.35
CA ASN A 141 -9.66 5.55 4.47
C ASN A 141 -10.72 6.66 4.35
N THR A 142 -11.27 7.07 5.48
CA THR A 142 -12.30 8.10 5.54
C THR A 142 -11.75 9.47 5.94
N ILE A 143 -10.46 9.52 6.34
CA ILE A 143 -9.87 10.77 6.80
C ILE A 143 -9.51 11.72 5.66
N SER A 144 -9.15 11.17 4.50
CA SER A 144 -8.79 11.94 3.31
C SER A 144 -9.88 12.92 2.86
N LYS A 145 -11.15 12.50 2.93
CA LYS A 145 -12.28 13.35 2.55
C LYS A 145 -12.48 14.58 3.46
N THR A 146 -11.88 14.60 4.64
CA THR A 146 -11.90 15.77 5.54
C THR A 146 -11.02 16.90 5.02
N TYR A 147 -10.02 16.56 4.18
CA TYR A 147 -9.12 17.52 3.54
C TYR A 147 -9.57 17.87 2.12
N CYS A 148 -9.98 16.87 1.35
CA CYS A 148 -10.51 17.07 0.00
C CYS A 148 -11.52 15.97 -0.33
N TYR A 149 -12.79 16.36 -0.43
CA TYR A 149 -13.86 15.42 -0.77
C TYR A 149 -13.65 14.82 -2.16
N GLY A 150 -13.77 13.50 -2.29
CA GLY A 150 -13.57 12.79 -3.56
C GLY A 150 -12.12 12.55 -3.93
N ILE A 151 -11.15 12.91 -3.09
CA ILE A 151 -9.72 12.80 -3.39
C ILE A 151 -9.28 11.37 -3.69
N MET A 152 -9.78 10.38 -2.94
CA MET A 152 -9.37 8.99 -3.11
C MET A 152 -9.78 8.43 -4.48
N SER A 153 -10.97 8.74 -4.96
CA SER A 153 -11.39 8.34 -6.32
C SER A 153 -10.51 8.96 -7.41
N GLN A 154 -9.96 10.15 -7.19
CA GLN A 154 -9.02 10.77 -8.12
C GLN A 154 -7.64 10.11 -8.04
N LEU A 155 -7.16 9.84 -6.81
CA LEU A 155 -5.83 9.29 -6.57
C LEU A 155 -5.68 7.86 -7.09
N VAL A 156 -6.68 6.98 -6.88
CA VAL A 156 -6.59 5.61 -7.39
C VAL A 156 -6.45 5.58 -8.91
N CYS A 157 -7.20 6.43 -9.63
CA CYS A 157 -7.07 6.55 -11.07
C CYS A 157 -5.72 7.17 -11.48
N ALA A 158 -5.30 8.24 -10.79
CA ALA A 158 -4.08 8.98 -11.14
C ALA A 158 -2.79 8.18 -10.90
N VAL A 159 -2.77 7.32 -9.87
CA VAL A 159 -1.66 6.40 -9.61
C VAL A 159 -1.54 5.38 -10.74
N GLU A 160 -2.65 4.77 -11.16
CA GLU A 160 -2.66 3.82 -12.27
C GLU A 160 -2.31 4.49 -13.61
N GLU A 161 -2.78 5.72 -13.85
CA GLU A 161 -2.42 6.50 -15.03
C GLU A 161 -0.92 6.82 -15.13
N ARG A 162 -0.22 6.89 -13.98
CA ARG A 162 1.23 7.05 -13.90
C ARG A 162 1.99 5.72 -14.08
N GLY A 163 1.28 4.59 -14.22
CA GLY A 163 1.87 3.27 -14.41
C GLY A 163 2.24 2.54 -13.12
N PHE A 164 1.81 3.04 -11.96
CA PHE A 164 1.98 2.36 -10.68
C PHE A 164 0.75 1.52 -10.36
N ARG A 165 0.93 0.49 -9.53
CA ARG A 165 -0.17 -0.31 -9.00
C ARG A 165 -0.31 -0.06 -7.50
N TYR A 166 -1.52 0.25 -7.04
CA TYR A 166 -1.76 0.35 -5.60
C TYR A 166 -2.25 -0.97 -5.04
N CYS A 167 -1.97 -1.21 -3.76
CA CYS A 167 -2.41 -2.41 -3.06
C CYS A 167 -2.82 -2.10 -1.63
N ASP A 168 -4.01 -2.53 -1.26
CA ASP A 168 -4.46 -2.58 0.12
C ASP A 168 -4.08 -3.94 0.75
N TRP A 169 -4.91 -4.47 1.64
CA TRP A 169 -4.72 -5.76 2.32
C TRP A 169 -6.06 -6.48 2.46
N ASN A 170 -6.02 -7.78 2.67
CA ASN A 170 -7.18 -8.57 3.04
C ASN A 170 -7.03 -9.28 4.39
N VAL A 171 -5.86 -9.14 5.02
CA VAL A 171 -5.58 -9.64 6.37
C VAL A 171 -4.98 -8.52 7.21
N SER A 172 -5.66 -8.12 8.28
CA SER A 172 -5.15 -7.14 9.24
C SER A 172 -4.56 -7.84 10.47
N SER A 173 -3.36 -7.45 10.86
CA SER A 173 -2.72 -7.89 12.11
C SER A 173 -3.37 -7.27 13.36
N GLY A 174 -4.07 -6.14 13.19
CA GLY A 174 -4.60 -5.33 14.28
C GLY A 174 -3.56 -4.40 14.94
N ASP A 175 -2.33 -4.39 14.47
CA ASP A 175 -1.25 -3.60 15.08
C ASP A 175 -1.36 -2.08 14.84
N ALA A 176 -2.21 -1.64 13.90
CA ALA A 176 -2.47 -0.23 13.65
C ALA A 176 -3.28 0.49 14.76
N GLY A 177 -3.68 -0.21 15.81
CA GLY A 177 -4.43 0.37 16.94
C GLY A 177 -5.38 -0.62 17.62
N GLY A 178 -5.57 -1.81 17.06
CA GLY A 178 -6.43 -2.86 17.64
C GLY A 178 -5.77 -3.63 18.78
N THR A 179 -4.44 -3.75 18.75
CA THR A 179 -3.67 -4.47 19.79
C THR A 179 -2.22 -4.01 19.87
N THR A 180 -1.61 -4.22 21.03
CA THR A 180 -0.15 -4.12 21.25
C THR A 180 0.44 -5.46 21.74
N SER A 181 -0.35 -6.54 21.67
CA SER A 181 0.05 -7.89 22.11
C SER A 181 0.59 -8.69 20.92
N THR A 182 1.83 -9.17 21.02
CA THR A 182 2.45 -10.06 20.04
C THR A 182 1.59 -11.31 19.77
N SER A 183 1.07 -11.95 20.82
CA SER A 183 0.23 -13.14 20.67
C SER A 183 -1.10 -12.85 19.96
N GLN A 184 -1.66 -11.66 20.17
CA GLN A 184 -2.87 -11.24 19.46
C GLN A 184 -2.59 -10.95 17.98
N VAL A 185 -1.45 -10.33 17.66
CA VAL A 185 -0.99 -10.14 16.27
C VAL A 185 -0.86 -11.49 15.56
N VAL A 186 -0.19 -12.46 16.19
CA VAL A 186 -0.07 -13.84 15.66
C VAL A 186 -1.45 -14.45 15.41
N ALA A 187 -2.35 -14.38 16.39
CA ALA A 187 -3.69 -14.95 16.29
C ALA A 187 -4.51 -14.31 15.16
N ASN A 188 -4.49 -12.98 15.05
CA ASN A 188 -5.20 -12.24 14.01
C ASN A 188 -4.71 -12.60 12.60
N VAL A 189 -3.38 -12.62 12.42
CA VAL A 189 -2.77 -12.91 11.11
C VAL A 189 -3.06 -14.35 10.71
N ILE A 190 -2.87 -15.32 11.60
CA ILE A 190 -3.16 -16.73 11.30
C ILE A 190 -4.64 -16.95 10.96
N ALA A 191 -5.55 -16.33 11.71
CA ALA A 191 -6.99 -16.41 11.44
C ALA A 191 -7.33 -15.82 10.08
N GLY A 192 -6.76 -14.67 9.74
CA GLY A 192 -6.94 -14.02 8.44
C GLY A 192 -6.39 -14.88 7.28
N ILE A 193 -5.18 -15.43 7.42
CA ILE A 193 -4.57 -16.29 6.40
C ILE A 193 -5.44 -17.54 6.17
N LYS A 194 -5.95 -18.17 7.21
CA LYS A 194 -6.84 -19.34 7.09
C LYS A 194 -8.14 -19.05 6.32
N SER A 195 -8.57 -17.81 6.32
CA SER A 195 -9.82 -17.38 5.66
C SER A 195 -9.64 -17.01 4.19
N ASN A 196 -8.39 -16.95 3.70
CA ASN A 196 -8.06 -16.53 2.35
C ASN A 196 -7.12 -17.54 1.67
N ASN A 197 -7.32 -17.78 0.38
CA ASN A 197 -6.40 -18.59 -0.40
C ASN A 197 -5.10 -17.82 -0.73
N VAL A 198 -5.26 -16.53 -1.03
CA VAL A 198 -4.17 -15.58 -1.23
C VAL A 198 -4.32 -14.47 -0.21
N SER A 199 -3.31 -14.27 0.63
CA SER A 199 -3.34 -13.33 1.74
C SER A 199 -2.34 -12.20 1.53
N VAL A 200 -2.82 -10.96 1.60
CA VAL A 200 -1.98 -9.77 1.73
C VAL A 200 -2.13 -9.24 3.15
N VAL A 201 -1.07 -9.39 3.93
CA VAL A 201 -1.07 -9.13 5.38
C VAL A 201 -0.53 -7.73 5.65
N LEU A 202 -1.32 -6.90 6.35
CA LEU A 202 -0.88 -5.60 6.86
C LEU A 202 -0.24 -5.75 8.24
N GLN A 203 1.02 -5.34 8.35
CA GLN A 203 1.77 -5.15 9.59
C GLN A 203 2.61 -3.86 9.51
N HIS A 204 3.25 -3.48 10.62
CA HIS A 204 4.14 -2.31 10.67
C HIS A 204 5.46 -2.69 11.33
N ASP A 205 6.57 -2.49 10.62
CA ASP A 205 7.93 -2.83 11.09
C ASP A 205 8.51 -1.82 12.09
N ILE A 206 7.81 -0.72 12.31
CA ILE A 206 8.13 0.27 13.34
C ILE A 206 7.62 -0.10 14.74
N LYS A 207 6.97 -1.27 14.89
CA LYS A 207 6.35 -1.74 16.14
C LYS A 207 6.98 -3.05 16.60
N ASN A 208 7.67 -3.02 17.75
CA ASN A 208 8.38 -4.19 18.26
C ASN A 208 7.48 -5.43 18.40
N PHE A 209 6.31 -5.27 19.00
CA PHE A 209 5.37 -6.38 19.21
C PHE A 209 4.83 -6.99 17.90
N SER A 210 4.78 -6.21 16.82
CA SER A 210 4.39 -6.68 15.49
C SER A 210 5.54 -7.47 14.85
N VAL A 211 6.76 -6.96 14.92
CA VAL A 211 7.97 -7.65 14.45
C VAL A 211 8.20 -8.95 15.21
N ASP A 212 8.00 -8.96 16.54
CA ASP A 212 8.12 -10.16 17.38
C ASP A 212 7.15 -11.28 17.00
N ALA A 213 6.04 -10.95 16.35
CA ALA A 213 5.04 -11.93 15.89
C ALA A 213 5.46 -12.68 14.62
N VAL A 214 6.33 -12.06 13.79
CA VAL A 214 6.60 -12.52 12.41
C VAL A 214 7.20 -13.92 12.38
N GLU A 215 8.13 -14.23 13.29
CA GLU A 215 8.77 -15.55 13.34
C GLU A 215 7.73 -16.67 13.55
N GLN A 216 6.80 -16.50 14.49
CA GLN A 216 5.76 -17.48 14.76
C GLN A 216 4.79 -17.63 13.58
N ILE A 217 4.44 -16.52 12.92
CA ILE A 217 3.58 -16.53 11.73
C ILE A 217 4.23 -17.32 10.60
N ILE A 218 5.52 -17.10 10.34
CA ILE A 218 6.28 -17.79 9.28
C ILE A 218 6.38 -19.27 9.61
N GLN A 219 6.79 -19.64 10.83
CA GLN A 219 6.91 -21.04 11.26
C GLN A 219 5.60 -21.79 11.08
N TRP A 220 4.50 -21.20 11.54
CA TRP A 220 3.19 -21.79 11.39
C TRP A 220 2.82 -21.92 9.91
N GLY A 221 2.97 -20.85 9.10
CA GLY A 221 2.60 -20.87 7.68
C GLY A 221 3.37 -21.93 6.89
N LEU A 222 4.69 -22.03 7.09
CA LEU A 222 5.51 -23.06 6.45
C LEU A 222 5.08 -24.48 6.85
N SER A 223 4.75 -24.71 8.14
CA SER A 223 4.28 -26.01 8.61
C SER A 223 2.93 -26.43 8.02
N GLU A 224 2.09 -25.46 7.67
CA GLU A 224 0.79 -25.68 7.03
C GLU A 224 0.86 -25.69 5.49
N GLY A 225 2.07 -25.55 4.92
CA GLY A 225 2.31 -25.59 3.49
C GLY A 225 1.96 -24.30 2.76
N TYR A 226 1.97 -23.15 3.44
CA TYR A 226 1.87 -21.85 2.80
C TYR A 226 3.20 -21.43 2.16
N THR A 227 3.10 -20.73 1.04
CA THR A 227 4.23 -20.11 0.35
C THR A 227 4.24 -18.62 0.64
N PHE A 228 5.37 -18.09 1.09
CA PHE A 228 5.57 -16.66 1.32
C PHE A 228 6.30 -16.05 0.13
N LEU A 229 5.72 -15.01 -0.48
CA LEU A 229 6.28 -14.33 -1.65
C LEU A 229 6.33 -12.82 -1.43
N PRO A 230 7.29 -12.11 -2.05
CA PRO A 230 7.24 -10.65 -2.16
C PRO A 230 6.24 -10.28 -3.26
N MET A 231 5.58 -9.13 -3.14
CA MET A 231 4.72 -8.61 -4.19
C MET A 231 5.54 -8.09 -5.38
N THR A 232 4.96 -8.18 -6.56
CA THR A 232 5.51 -7.63 -7.80
C THR A 232 4.43 -6.88 -8.55
N SER A 233 4.76 -6.21 -9.65
CA SER A 233 3.78 -5.55 -10.51
C SER A 233 2.75 -6.52 -11.13
N THR A 234 3.04 -7.82 -11.15
CA THR A 234 2.14 -8.87 -11.66
C THR A 234 1.36 -9.61 -10.55
N THR A 235 1.57 -9.24 -9.28
CA THR A 235 0.79 -9.81 -8.16
C THR A 235 -0.67 -9.37 -8.25
N PRO A 236 -1.65 -10.27 -8.01
CA PRO A 236 -3.04 -9.87 -7.84
C PRO A 236 -3.18 -8.88 -6.68
N MET A 237 -3.62 -7.67 -6.98
CA MET A 237 -3.74 -6.61 -5.98
C MET A 237 -5.02 -6.77 -5.15
N SER A 238 -4.90 -6.57 -3.84
CA SER A 238 -6.05 -6.44 -2.96
C SER A 238 -6.50 -4.98 -2.96
N HIS A 239 -7.74 -4.71 -3.30
CA HIS A 239 -8.31 -3.37 -3.30
C HIS A 239 -9.51 -3.31 -2.35
N HIS A 240 -9.54 -2.28 -1.51
CA HIS A 240 -10.70 -1.93 -0.73
C HIS A 240 -11.68 -1.10 -1.56
N GLY A 241 -12.93 -1.02 -1.12
CA GLY A 241 -13.88 -0.06 -1.68
C GLY A 241 -13.48 1.37 -1.31
N VAL A 242 -13.39 2.26 -2.31
CA VAL A 242 -13.01 3.65 -2.10
C VAL A 242 -14.10 4.40 -1.33
N ASN A 243 -13.73 5.09 -0.25
CA ASN A 243 -14.59 5.98 0.54
C ASN A 243 -14.20 7.43 0.27
N ASN A 244 -15.16 8.21 -0.24
CA ASN A 244 -14.99 9.64 -0.56
C ASN A 244 -15.75 10.56 0.40
#